data_70bbb47e0cd1424abe1596c721df155d
#
_entry.id   70bbb47e0cd1424abe1596c721df155d
#
_cell.length_a   1.000
_cell.length_b   1.000
_cell.length_c   1.000
_cell.angle_alpha   90.00
_cell.angle_beta   90.00
_cell.angle_gamma   90.00
#
_symmetry.space_group_name_H-M   'P 1'
#
loop_
_entity.id
_entity.type
_entity.pdbx_description
1 polymer ?
#
loop_
_entity_poly.entity_id
_entity_poly.type
_entity_poly.pdbx_seq_one_letter_code
_entity_poly.pdbx_strand_id
1 'polypeptide(L)'
;MNYTKEQIWKFLAEIPDPEIPVITIEELGVLRDVEIQPEKVIVTITPTYTGCPAMKLFEDEIILTLKNKGIENVELKMVYSPAWTTDWMTEKAREKLTQYGIAPPVKGTQDKGVLFSSGSKVVKCPRCNSENTTLKSQFGSTACKALYVCNDCLEPFDYFKCI
;
A
#
# COMPACT_ATOMS: atom_id res chain seq x y z
N MET A 1 -8.00 9.50 28.33
CA MET A 1 -8.38 9.47 26.91
C MET A 1 -9.75 8.81 26.78
N ASN A 2 -10.65 9.39 25.97
CA ASN A 2 -12.04 8.91 25.86
C ASN A 2 -12.30 7.97 24.66
N TYR A 3 -11.25 7.53 23.96
CA TYR A 3 -11.37 6.67 22.77
C TYR A 3 -10.87 5.26 23.06
N THR A 4 -11.55 4.27 22.45
CA THR A 4 -11.07 2.88 22.42
C THR A 4 -10.08 2.68 21.26
N LYS A 5 -9.32 1.58 21.31
CA LYS A 5 -8.40 1.19 20.24
C LYS A 5 -9.11 1.07 18.88
N GLU A 6 -10.33 0.50 18.88
CA GLU A 6 -11.14 0.30 17.67
C GLU A 6 -11.61 1.63 17.09
N GLN A 7 -11.91 2.61 17.94
CA GLN A 7 -12.29 3.95 17.46
C GLN A 7 -11.12 4.68 16.83
N ILE A 8 -9.94 4.62 17.45
CA ILE A 8 -8.72 5.21 16.90
C ILE A 8 -8.34 4.51 15.59
N TRP A 9 -8.42 3.18 15.56
CA TRP A 9 -8.19 2.40 14.35
C TRP A 9 -9.08 2.85 13.19
N LYS A 10 -10.38 3.05 13.44
CA LYS A 10 -11.32 3.53 12.42
C LYS A 10 -10.95 4.91 11.87
N PHE A 11 -10.47 5.83 12.71
CA PHE A 11 -10.03 7.14 12.24
C PHE A 11 -8.84 7.03 11.29
N LEU A 12 -7.90 6.13 11.59
CA LEU A 12 -6.70 5.91 10.80
C LEU A 12 -6.98 5.09 9.53
N ALA A 13 -7.94 4.16 9.60
CA ALA A 13 -8.30 3.29 8.47
C ALA A 13 -8.87 4.07 7.26
N GLU A 14 -9.28 5.32 7.45
CA GLU A 14 -9.79 6.19 6.39
C GLU A 14 -8.70 7.00 5.67
N ILE A 15 -7.46 6.98 6.18
CA ILE A 15 -6.34 7.74 5.59
C ILE A 15 -5.98 7.11 4.24
N PRO A 16 -6.08 7.87 3.12
CA PRO A 16 -5.76 7.35 1.80
C PRO A 16 -4.25 7.29 1.57
N ASP A 17 -3.83 6.40 0.68
CA ASP A 17 -2.48 6.43 0.15
C ASP A 17 -2.28 7.66 -0.75
N PRO A 18 -1.23 8.50 -0.54
CA PRO A 18 -1.03 9.72 -1.33
C PRO A 18 -0.68 9.46 -2.79
N GLU A 19 -0.16 8.29 -3.13
CA GLU A 19 0.20 7.90 -4.49
C GLU A 19 -0.92 7.13 -5.19
N ILE A 20 -1.80 6.47 -4.41
CA ILE A 20 -2.92 5.67 -4.90
C ILE A 20 -4.16 5.97 -4.04
N PRO A 21 -4.82 7.12 -4.23
CA PRO A 21 -5.83 7.65 -3.31
C PRO A 21 -7.12 6.83 -3.19
N VAL A 22 -7.25 5.78 -3.99
CA VAL A 22 -8.40 4.85 -3.92
C VAL A 22 -8.25 3.77 -2.85
N ILE A 23 -7.06 3.56 -2.32
CA ILE A 23 -6.78 2.62 -1.23
C ILE A 23 -6.33 3.36 0.02
N THR A 24 -6.54 2.75 1.19
CA THR A 24 -6.15 3.33 2.48
C THR A 24 -4.94 2.62 3.07
N ILE A 25 -4.32 3.25 4.08
CA ILE A 25 -3.17 2.66 4.80
C ILE A 25 -3.54 1.35 5.50
N GLU A 26 -4.80 1.17 5.92
CA GLU A 26 -5.31 -0.08 6.45
C GLU A 26 -5.42 -1.14 5.35
N GLU A 27 -6.09 -0.80 4.25
CA GLU A 27 -6.30 -1.69 3.11
C GLU A 27 -4.98 -2.15 2.47
N LEU A 28 -3.97 -1.27 2.50
CA LEU A 28 -2.62 -1.57 2.05
C LEU A 28 -1.83 -2.42 3.05
N GLY A 29 -2.26 -2.49 4.32
CA GLY A 29 -1.55 -3.20 5.39
C GLY A 29 -0.34 -2.44 5.94
N VAL A 30 -0.27 -1.12 5.74
CA VAL A 30 0.74 -0.22 6.32
C VAL A 30 0.45 0.04 7.78
N LEU A 31 -0.82 0.23 8.17
CA LEU A 31 -1.26 0.36 9.56
C LEU A 31 -1.18 -1.01 10.24
N ARG A 32 -0.37 -1.13 11.31
CA ARG A 32 -0.09 -2.42 11.96
C ARG A 32 -0.71 -2.57 13.33
N ASP A 33 -0.61 -1.54 14.14
CA ASP A 33 -1.15 -1.59 15.50
C ASP A 33 -1.43 -0.18 16.04
N VAL A 34 -2.32 -0.13 17.03
CA VAL A 34 -2.60 1.05 17.85
C VAL A 34 -2.57 0.62 19.31
N GLU A 35 -1.72 1.25 20.10
CA GLU A 35 -1.63 1.04 21.54
C GLU A 35 -1.99 2.32 22.28
N ILE A 36 -2.88 2.22 23.27
CA ILE A 36 -3.28 3.35 24.12
C ILE A 36 -2.55 3.24 25.44
N GLN A 37 -1.74 4.22 25.74
CA GLN A 37 -1.09 4.40 27.03
C GLN A 37 -1.73 5.58 27.81
N PRO A 38 -1.52 5.70 29.13
CA PRO A 38 -2.17 6.74 29.92
C PRO A 38 -1.98 8.17 29.39
N GLU A 39 -0.81 8.45 28.82
CA GLU A 39 -0.44 9.81 28.38
C GLU A 39 -0.28 9.95 26.87
N LYS A 40 -0.29 8.86 26.09
CA LYS A 40 -0.06 8.87 24.64
C LYS A 40 -0.75 7.74 23.91
N VAL A 41 -0.91 7.93 22.62
CA VAL A 41 -1.26 6.88 21.67
C VAL A 41 -0.04 6.52 20.84
N ILE A 42 0.29 5.24 20.74
CA ILE A 42 1.36 4.72 19.89
C ILE A 42 0.72 4.08 18.66
N VAL A 43 1.07 4.59 17.49
CA VAL A 43 0.62 4.02 16.21
C VAL A 43 1.81 3.34 15.52
N THR A 44 1.67 2.05 15.27
CA THR A 44 2.71 1.27 14.59
C THR A 44 2.39 1.16 13.11
N ILE A 45 3.35 1.54 12.26
CA ILE A 45 3.26 1.47 10.81
C ILE A 45 4.46 0.73 10.23
N THR A 46 4.29 0.18 9.01
CA THR A 46 5.37 -0.47 8.27
C THR A 46 5.41 0.04 6.84
N PRO A 47 6.58 0.38 6.28
CA PRO A 47 6.69 0.78 4.89
C PRO A 47 6.52 -0.41 3.95
N THR A 48 5.99 -0.18 2.76
CA THR A 48 5.89 -1.19 1.70
C THR A 48 7.28 -1.57 1.15
N TYR A 49 8.24 -0.64 1.26
CA TYR A 49 9.66 -0.87 0.99
C TYR A 49 10.53 0.14 1.75
N THR A 50 11.79 -0.21 1.96
CA THR A 50 12.75 0.67 2.66
C THR A 50 12.99 1.95 1.87
N GLY A 51 12.78 3.10 2.52
CA GLY A 51 12.98 4.41 1.88
C GLY A 51 11.78 4.91 1.07
N CYS A 52 10.57 4.35 1.29
CA CYS A 52 9.35 4.86 0.67
C CYS A 52 9.11 6.32 1.04
N PRO A 53 9.06 7.26 0.08
CA PRO A 53 8.86 8.69 0.36
C PRO A 53 7.47 8.99 0.92
N ALA A 54 6.47 8.16 0.63
CA ALA A 54 5.11 8.30 1.15
C ALA A 54 5.03 8.16 2.68
N MET A 55 6.03 7.52 3.33
CA MET A 55 6.00 7.30 4.78
C MET A 55 5.95 8.60 5.58
N LYS A 56 6.65 9.64 5.12
CA LYS A 56 6.59 10.95 5.79
C LYS A 56 5.20 11.57 5.70
N LEU A 57 4.53 11.42 4.56
CA LEU A 57 3.15 11.89 4.39
C LEU A 57 2.17 11.11 5.26
N PHE A 58 2.34 9.79 5.37
CA PHE A 58 1.54 8.98 6.31
C PHE A 58 1.73 9.41 7.76
N GLU A 59 2.98 9.65 8.19
CA GLU A 59 3.27 10.14 9.54
C GLU A 59 2.52 11.45 9.83
N ASP A 60 2.65 12.42 8.93
CA ASP A 60 2.03 13.74 9.09
C ASP A 60 0.49 13.63 9.11
N GLU A 61 -0.09 12.82 8.24
CA GLU A 61 -1.54 12.62 8.15
C GLU A 61 -2.11 11.86 9.36
N ILE A 62 -1.40 10.86 9.87
CA ILE A 62 -1.77 10.15 11.11
C ILE A 62 -1.80 11.13 12.29
N ILE A 63 -0.75 11.93 12.45
CA ILE A 63 -0.66 12.92 13.54
C ILE A 63 -1.80 13.94 13.40
N LEU A 64 -2.01 14.47 12.20
CA LEU A 64 -3.06 15.46 11.95
C LEU A 64 -4.46 14.89 12.24
N THR A 65 -4.73 13.68 11.75
CA THR A 65 -6.01 12.99 11.95
C THR A 65 -6.31 12.82 13.45
N LEU A 66 -5.34 12.35 14.23
CA LEU A 66 -5.54 12.14 15.66
C LEU A 66 -5.63 13.45 16.45
N LYS A 67 -4.86 14.45 16.10
CA LYS A 67 -4.96 15.80 16.71
C LYS A 67 -6.34 16.42 16.47
N ASN A 68 -6.90 16.29 15.27
CA ASN A 68 -8.25 16.76 14.95
C ASN A 68 -9.35 16.04 15.76
N LYS A 69 -9.03 14.89 16.36
CA LYS A 69 -9.89 14.15 17.30
C LYS A 69 -9.57 14.49 18.78
N GLY A 70 -8.69 15.45 19.05
CA GLY A 70 -8.29 15.85 20.40
C GLY A 70 -7.27 14.91 21.06
N ILE A 71 -6.54 14.12 20.28
CA ILE A 71 -5.45 13.26 20.75
C ILE A 71 -4.13 13.96 20.43
N GLU A 72 -3.62 14.73 21.41
CA GLU A 72 -2.45 15.60 21.21
C GLU A 72 -1.12 14.82 21.24
N ASN A 73 -1.01 13.82 22.10
CA ASN A 73 0.24 13.09 22.31
C ASN A 73 0.23 11.77 21.52
N VAL A 74 0.80 11.82 20.34
CA VAL A 74 0.90 10.69 19.40
C VAL A 74 2.35 10.34 19.16
N GLU A 75 2.72 9.08 19.39
CA GLU A 75 4.02 8.51 19.05
C GLU A 75 3.86 7.59 17.85
N LEU A 76 4.70 7.78 16.83
CA LEU A 76 4.75 6.90 15.68
C LEU A 76 5.92 5.92 15.80
N LYS A 77 5.61 4.63 15.64
CA LYS A 77 6.58 3.56 15.65
C LYS A 77 6.66 2.91 14.27
N MET A 78 7.77 3.12 13.59
CA MET A 78 8.03 2.47 12.32
C MET A 78 8.70 1.11 12.55
N VAL A 79 8.13 0.04 11.96
CA VAL A 79 8.67 -1.33 12.07
C VAL A 79 8.97 -1.87 10.69
N TYR A 80 10.13 -2.52 10.56
CA TYR A 80 10.63 -3.12 9.33
C TYR A 80 10.65 -4.65 9.37
N SER A 81 10.36 -5.23 10.53
CA SER A 81 10.31 -6.68 10.74
C SER A 81 9.01 -7.07 11.45
N PRO A 82 8.23 -8.02 10.90
CA PRO A 82 8.43 -8.65 9.59
C PRO A 82 8.32 -7.64 8.46
N ALA A 83 9.02 -7.88 7.35
CA ALA A 83 8.93 -7.01 6.18
C ALA A 83 7.51 -7.05 5.58
N TRP A 84 7.05 -5.93 5.07
CA TRP A 84 5.77 -5.85 4.39
C TRP A 84 5.69 -6.84 3.22
N THR A 85 4.53 -7.43 3.03
CA THR A 85 4.25 -8.31 1.90
C THR A 85 2.91 -7.94 1.25
N THR A 86 2.77 -8.25 -0.03
CA THR A 86 1.52 -8.05 -0.77
C THR A 86 0.35 -8.88 -0.21
N ASP A 87 0.62 -9.90 0.61
CA ASP A 87 -0.41 -10.72 1.27
C ASP A 87 -1.13 -9.97 2.40
N TRP A 88 -0.56 -8.85 2.86
CA TRP A 88 -1.19 -7.99 3.87
C TRP A 88 -2.25 -7.05 3.28
N MET A 89 -2.26 -6.90 1.95
CA MET A 89 -3.31 -6.15 1.27
C MET A 89 -4.65 -6.86 1.35
N THR A 90 -5.70 -6.11 1.64
CA THR A 90 -7.06 -6.65 1.61
C THR A 90 -7.54 -6.97 0.18
N GLU A 91 -8.49 -7.89 0.05
CA GLU A 91 -9.11 -8.15 -1.26
C GLU A 91 -9.78 -6.89 -1.83
N LYS A 92 -10.41 -6.11 -0.96
CA LYS A 92 -11.02 -4.83 -1.33
C LYS A 92 -9.99 -3.86 -1.93
N ALA A 93 -8.76 -3.80 -1.38
CA ALA A 93 -7.69 -3.00 -1.97
C ALA A 93 -7.32 -3.48 -3.38
N ARG A 94 -7.25 -4.80 -3.60
CA ARG A 94 -6.96 -5.39 -4.90
C ARG A 94 -8.04 -5.06 -5.94
N GLU A 95 -9.31 -5.16 -5.56
CA GLU A 95 -10.44 -4.78 -6.40
C GLU A 95 -10.41 -3.30 -6.76
N LYS A 96 -10.16 -2.43 -5.78
CA LYS A 96 -10.02 -0.99 -5.99
C LYS A 96 -8.87 -0.64 -6.94
N LEU A 97 -7.70 -1.29 -6.79
CA LEU A 97 -6.58 -1.13 -7.71
C LEU A 97 -6.99 -1.47 -9.14
N THR A 98 -7.63 -2.63 -9.34
CA THR A 98 -8.10 -3.08 -10.66
C THR A 98 -9.08 -2.07 -11.27
N GLN A 99 -10.06 -1.60 -10.51
CA GLN A 99 -11.03 -0.60 -10.95
C GLN A 99 -10.37 0.74 -11.30
N TYR A 100 -9.32 1.09 -10.58
CA TYR A 100 -8.55 2.31 -10.83
C TYR A 100 -7.64 2.20 -12.06
N GLY A 101 -7.42 0.98 -12.56
CA GLY A 101 -6.58 0.69 -13.72
C GLY A 101 -5.14 0.31 -13.37
N ILE A 102 -4.90 -0.09 -12.14
CA ILE A 102 -3.63 -0.64 -11.66
C ILE A 102 -3.80 -2.16 -11.48
N ALA A 103 -2.94 -2.95 -12.10
CA ALA A 103 -2.96 -4.39 -11.90
C ALA A 103 -2.46 -4.71 -10.48
N PRO A 104 -3.27 -5.43 -9.66
CA PRO A 104 -2.89 -5.79 -8.31
C PRO A 104 -1.80 -6.86 -8.30
N PRO A 105 -1.01 -6.98 -7.21
CA PRO A 105 0.02 -8.00 -7.09
C PRO A 105 -0.59 -9.40 -7.06
N VAL A 106 0.10 -10.35 -7.69
CA VAL A 106 -0.29 -11.76 -7.65
C VAL A 106 -0.03 -12.33 -6.26
N LYS A 107 -1.01 -13.04 -5.68
CA LYS A 107 -0.90 -13.65 -4.34
C LYS A 107 0.25 -14.66 -4.29
N GLY A 108 0.90 -14.74 -3.13
CA GLY A 108 1.94 -15.73 -2.85
C GLY A 108 3.26 -15.51 -3.58
N THR A 109 3.42 -14.39 -4.26
CA THR A 109 4.68 -14.04 -4.93
C THR A 109 5.44 -13.02 -4.11
N GLN A 110 6.57 -13.43 -3.52
CA GLN A 110 7.56 -12.46 -3.06
C GLN A 110 8.28 -11.94 -4.31
N ASP A 111 8.01 -10.68 -4.67
CA ASP A 111 8.60 -10.04 -5.86
C ASP A 111 10.11 -9.81 -5.77
N LYS A 112 10.73 -10.16 -4.63
CA LYS A 112 12.18 -10.03 -4.38
C LYS A 112 13.08 -10.74 -5.38
N GLY A 113 12.56 -11.72 -6.14
CA GLY A 113 13.29 -12.44 -7.17
C GLY A 113 13.13 -11.89 -8.59
N VAL A 114 12.20 -10.97 -8.82
CA VAL A 114 11.84 -10.51 -10.19
C VAL A 114 12.87 -9.53 -10.76
N LEU A 115 13.64 -8.84 -9.92
CA LEU A 115 14.75 -8.01 -10.38
C LEU A 115 15.84 -8.80 -11.13
N PHE A 116 15.90 -10.13 -10.93
CA PHE A 116 16.96 -10.99 -11.48
C PHE A 116 16.47 -12.26 -12.20
N SER A 117 15.15 -12.53 -12.20
CA SER A 117 14.61 -13.72 -12.89
C SER A 117 14.04 -13.33 -14.26
N SER A 118 14.56 -13.95 -15.30
CA SER A 118 14.06 -13.88 -16.68
C SER A 118 12.70 -14.59 -16.91
N GLY A 119 12.00 -14.96 -15.85
CA GLY A 119 10.64 -15.51 -15.92
C GLY A 119 9.61 -14.39 -16.04
N SER A 120 8.97 -14.26 -17.20
CA SER A 120 7.86 -13.33 -17.41
C SER A 120 6.69 -13.72 -16.49
N LYS A 121 6.44 -12.92 -15.43
CA LYS A 121 5.16 -13.03 -14.71
C LYS A 121 4.04 -12.63 -15.66
N VAL A 122 3.02 -13.47 -15.71
CA VAL A 122 1.78 -13.12 -16.39
C VAL A 122 1.02 -12.14 -15.51
N VAL A 123 0.96 -10.88 -15.93
CA VAL A 123 0.20 -9.82 -15.28
C VAL A 123 -1.04 -9.54 -16.12
N LYS A 124 -2.23 -9.73 -15.55
CA LYS A 124 -3.49 -9.47 -16.25
C LYS A 124 -3.71 -7.98 -16.46
N CYS A 125 -4.15 -7.63 -17.66
CA CYS A 125 -4.57 -6.26 -17.96
C CYS A 125 -5.79 -5.87 -17.12
N PRO A 126 -5.77 -4.79 -16.34
CA PRO A 126 -6.92 -4.38 -15.52
C PRO A 126 -8.09 -3.85 -16.34
N ARG A 127 -7.90 -3.59 -17.66
CA ARG A 127 -8.93 -3.07 -18.56
C ARG A 127 -9.70 -4.17 -19.29
N CYS A 128 -8.99 -5.17 -19.86
CA CYS A 128 -9.61 -6.20 -20.68
C CYS A 128 -9.39 -7.64 -20.18
N ASN A 129 -8.73 -7.81 -19.02
CA ASN A 129 -8.37 -9.11 -18.42
C ASN A 129 -7.44 -10.01 -19.26
N SER A 130 -6.89 -9.51 -20.36
CA SER A 130 -5.94 -10.26 -21.16
C SER A 130 -4.66 -10.58 -20.39
N GLU A 131 -4.13 -11.77 -20.60
CA GLU A 131 -2.82 -12.19 -20.10
C GLU A 131 -1.67 -11.86 -21.09
N ASN A 132 -2.01 -11.41 -22.29
CA ASN A 132 -1.06 -11.00 -23.31
C ASN A 132 -0.52 -9.59 -23.03
N THR A 133 0.37 -9.50 -22.05
CA THR A 133 0.92 -8.23 -21.56
C THR A 133 2.44 -8.25 -21.61
N THR A 134 3.04 -7.08 -21.81
CA THR A 134 4.49 -6.91 -21.90
C THR A 134 4.97 -5.88 -20.89
N LEU A 135 5.97 -6.25 -20.08
CA LEU A 135 6.69 -5.34 -19.21
C LEU A 135 7.47 -4.32 -20.07
N LYS A 136 7.24 -3.03 -19.83
CA LYS A 136 7.95 -1.94 -20.50
C LYS A 136 9.03 -1.34 -19.60
N SER A 137 8.76 -1.23 -18.29
CA SER A 137 9.73 -0.73 -17.30
C SER A 137 9.51 -1.39 -15.96
N GLN A 138 10.59 -1.74 -15.27
CA GLN A 138 10.57 -2.22 -13.90
C GLN A 138 10.11 -1.15 -12.91
N PHE A 139 10.20 0.11 -13.29
CA PHE A 139 9.79 1.26 -12.48
C PHE A 139 8.80 2.10 -13.30
N GLY A 140 7.61 2.32 -12.72
CA GLY A 140 6.57 3.18 -13.27
C GLY A 140 6.66 4.60 -12.71
N SER A 141 5.51 5.19 -12.41
CA SER A 141 5.42 6.53 -11.80
C SER A 141 6.05 6.59 -10.39
N THR A 142 6.08 5.46 -9.69
CA THR A 142 6.71 5.30 -8.38
C THR A 142 7.49 3.97 -8.34
N ALA A 143 8.37 3.80 -7.34
CA ALA A 143 9.20 2.60 -7.21
C ALA A 143 8.36 1.32 -6.96
N CYS A 144 7.21 1.45 -6.29
CA CYS A 144 6.27 0.34 -6.03
C CYS A 144 5.41 -0.05 -7.23
N LYS A 145 5.59 0.58 -8.40
CA LYS A 145 4.86 0.27 -9.62
C LYS A 145 5.82 -0.09 -10.76
N ALA A 146 5.39 -1.02 -11.61
CA ALA A 146 6.05 -1.34 -12.88
C ALA A 146 5.11 -0.97 -14.03
N LEU A 147 5.65 -0.57 -15.16
CA LEU A 147 4.86 -0.20 -16.33
C LEU A 147 4.73 -1.40 -17.28
N TYR A 148 3.51 -1.73 -17.61
CA TYR A 148 3.13 -2.75 -18.59
C TYR A 148 2.34 -2.15 -19.75
N VAL A 149 2.25 -2.89 -20.84
CA VAL A 149 1.33 -2.64 -21.97
C VAL A 149 0.59 -3.92 -22.28
N CYS A 150 -0.71 -3.82 -22.44
CA CYS A 150 -1.52 -4.90 -22.98
C CYS A 150 -1.37 -4.97 -24.50
N ASN A 151 -1.03 -6.15 -25.06
CA ASN A 151 -0.86 -6.32 -26.49
C ASN A 151 -2.20 -6.50 -27.23
N ASP A 152 -3.29 -6.76 -26.51
CA ASP A 152 -4.61 -6.95 -27.11
C ASP A 152 -5.41 -5.64 -27.17
N CYS A 153 -5.54 -4.92 -26.06
CA CYS A 153 -6.26 -3.63 -26.06
C CYS A 153 -5.35 -2.40 -26.21
N LEU A 154 -4.03 -2.59 -26.27
CA LEU A 154 -2.98 -1.58 -26.48
C LEU A 154 -2.87 -0.53 -25.33
N GLU A 155 -3.57 -0.74 -24.22
CA GLU A 155 -3.52 0.17 -23.08
C GLU A 155 -2.26 -0.04 -22.25
N PRO A 156 -1.53 1.03 -21.91
CA PRO A 156 -0.51 1.00 -20.86
C PRO A 156 -1.18 0.99 -19.49
N PHE A 157 -0.58 0.29 -18.53
CA PHE A 157 -1.07 0.23 -17.16
C PHE A 157 0.06 0.00 -16.16
N ASP A 158 -0.15 0.45 -14.93
CA ASP A 158 0.75 0.17 -13.82
C ASP A 158 0.43 -1.20 -13.19
N TYR A 159 1.48 -1.91 -12.78
CA TYR A 159 1.40 -3.11 -11.94
C TYR A 159 1.96 -2.77 -10.56
N PHE A 160 1.15 -2.95 -9.51
CA PHE A 160 1.61 -2.75 -8.14
C PHE A 160 2.48 -3.92 -7.69
N LYS A 161 3.68 -3.64 -7.23
CA LYS A 161 4.66 -4.67 -6.85
C LYS A 161 5.24 -4.44 -5.46
N CYS A 162 5.67 -5.50 -4.80
CA CYS A 162 6.55 -5.46 -3.63
C CYS A 162 8.01 -5.33 -4.11
N ILE A 163 8.81 -4.49 -3.44
CA ILE A 163 10.23 -4.30 -3.75
C ILE A 163 11.07 -4.93 -2.64
#